data_5bb6133b86b413e3f0dc5e6a8d6a91a7
#
_entry.id   5bb6133b86b413e3f0dc5e6a8d6a91a7
#
_cell.length_a   1.000
_cell.length_b   1.000
_cell.length_c   1.000
_cell.angle_alpha   90.00
_cell.angle_beta   90.00
_cell.angle_gamma   90.00
#
_symmetry.space_group_name_H-M   'P 1'
#
loop_
_entity.id
_entity.type
_entity.pdbx_description
1 polymer ?
#
loop_
_entity_poly.entity_id
_entity_poly.type
_entity_poly.pdbx_seq_one_letter_code
_entity_poly.pdbx_strand_id
1 'polypeptide(L)'
;MSIVEETKGLIREKFYGEGSGHDWEHIRRVYQTSLQLLERERDPGVNKEVVELAALLHDIDDWKFNGGDDAAGPEAAGRWLKSRHIGEQMIDHVCRIISRLSFKGAGVPTPMQTLEGKIVQDADRLDAIGAVGIARAFAYGGFKKRAMFDPNILPQMHHSAEEYKQKQSTTVNHFFEKLFLLKDRMNTEAGKALAEERQQFMILYLNQFFEESGEQDSWHAQKLRMFKK
;
A
#
# COMPACT_ATOMS: atom_id res chain seq x y z
N MET A 1 20.98 -9.53 -19.32
CA MET A 1 20.40 -9.10 -18.02
C MET A 1 18.97 -9.63 -17.99
N SER A 2 18.46 -10.08 -16.84
CA SER A 2 17.04 -10.50 -16.79
C SER A 2 16.12 -9.30 -16.85
N ILE A 3 14.88 -9.50 -17.33
CA ILE A 3 13.85 -8.44 -17.35
C ILE A 3 13.62 -7.82 -15.96
N VAL A 4 13.70 -8.64 -14.93
CA VAL A 4 13.57 -8.18 -13.53
C VAL A 4 14.67 -7.20 -13.15
N GLU A 5 15.93 -7.48 -13.50
CA GLU A 5 17.04 -6.58 -13.21
C GLU A 5 17.00 -5.28 -14.04
N GLU A 6 16.57 -5.37 -15.30
CA GLU A 6 16.35 -4.18 -16.14
C GLU A 6 15.21 -3.30 -15.56
N THR A 7 14.12 -3.93 -15.09
CA THR A 7 13.00 -3.23 -14.45
C THR A 7 13.42 -2.57 -13.14
N LYS A 8 14.24 -3.24 -12.32
CA LYS A 8 14.82 -2.62 -11.10
C LYS A 8 15.63 -1.37 -11.43
N GLY A 9 16.46 -1.44 -12.47
CA GLY A 9 17.26 -0.29 -12.94
C GLY A 9 16.37 0.90 -13.31
N LEU A 10 15.37 0.67 -14.16
CA LEU A 10 14.40 1.68 -14.58
C LEU A 10 13.69 2.34 -13.39
N ILE A 11 13.14 1.52 -12.50
CA ILE A 11 12.35 1.99 -11.38
C ILE A 11 13.21 2.76 -10.37
N ARG A 12 14.43 2.28 -10.10
CA ARG A 12 15.38 2.98 -9.24
C ARG A 12 15.74 4.36 -9.78
N GLU A 13 15.98 4.48 -11.09
CA GLU A 13 16.28 5.76 -11.75
C GLU A 13 15.04 6.69 -11.69
N LYS A 14 13.86 6.18 -12.02
CA LYS A 14 12.61 6.96 -12.05
C LYS A 14 12.25 7.55 -10.69
N PHE A 15 12.45 6.81 -9.61
CA PHE A 15 12.07 7.20 -8.25
C PHE A 15 13.23 7.71 -7.39
N TYR A 16 14.36 8.01 -8.00
CA TYR A 16 15.51 8.58 -7.29
C TYR A 16 15.18 9.99 -6.77
N GLY A 17 15.38 10.18 -5.45
CA GLY A 17 15.16 11.49 -4.83
C GLY A 17 13.67 11.86 -4.58
N GLU A 18 12.72 10.96 -4.83
CA GLU A 18 11.31 11.15 -4.49
C GLU A 18 11.13 11.13 -2.97
N GLY A 19 10.46 12.14 -2.39
CA GLY A 19 10.34 12.35 -0.93
C GLY A 19 8.91 12.21 -0.39
N SER A 20 7.92 11.81 -1.20
CA SER A 20 6.52 11.69 -0.77
C SER A 20 6.21 10.38 -0.02
N GLY A 21 7.19 9.47 0.09
CA GLY A 21 7.01 8.12 0.63
C GLY A 21 6.55 7.08 -0.42
N HIS A 22 6.49 7.48 -1.71
CA HIS A 22 6.35 6.60 -2.89
C HIS A 22 7.67 6.55 -3.65
N ASP A 23 8.74 6.30 -2.93
CA ASP A 23 10.12 6.31 -3.41
C ASP A 23 10.61 4.90 -3.80
N TRP A 24 11.83 4.81 -4.32
CA TRP A 24 12.48 3.54 -4.61
C TRP A 24 12.49 2.60 -3.39
N GLU A 25 12.67 3.12 -2.18
CA GLU A 25 12.74 2.30 -0.98
C GLU A 25 11.39 1.64 -0.65
N HIS A 26 10.25 2.31 -0.92
CA HIS A 26 8.93 1.69 -0.86
C HIS A 26 8.84 0.51 -1.83
N ILE A 27 9.15 0.74 -3.11
CA ILE A 27 9.05 -0.31 -4.13
C ILE A 27 9.99 -1.47 -3.81
N ARG A 28 11.19 -1.19 -3.33
CA ARG A 28 12.15 -2.21 -2.90
C ARG A 28 11.61 -3.06 -1.74
N ARG A 29 10.97 -2.45 -0.74
CA ARG A 29 10.36 -3.19 0.38
C ARG A 29 9.17 -4.02 -0.06
N VAL A 30 8.30 -3.49 -0.92
CA VAL A 30 7.17 -4.25 -1.50
C VAL A 30 7.70 -5.45 -2.28
N TYR A 31 8.71 -5.27 -3.13
CA TYR A 31 9.35 -6.37 -3.85
C TYR A 31 9.92 -7.44 -2.91
N GLN A 32 10.68 -7.04 -1.90
CA GLN A 32 11.26 -7.98 -0.92
C GLN A 32 10.19 -8.72 -0.11
N THR A 33 9.15 -8.00 0.34
CA THR A 33 8.04 -8.60 1.09
C THR A 33 7.25 -9.57 0.21
N SER A 34 7.06 -9.24 -1.09
CA SER A 34 6.41 -10.15 -2.03
C SER A 34 7.16 -11.47 -2.17
N LEU A 35 8.50 -11.44 -2.23
CA LEU A 35 9.31 -12.65 -2.28
C LEU A 35 9.21 -13.45 -0.98
N GLN A 36 9.23 -12.79 0.17
CA GLN A 36 9.05 -13.46 1.47
C GLN A 36 7.69 -14.14 1.60
N LEU A 37 6.63 -13.48 1.15
CA LEU A 37 5.28 -14.06 1.14
C LEU A 37 5.22 -15.25 0.17
N LEU A 38 5.77 -15.12 -1.03
CA LEU A 38 5.83 -16.20 -2.02
C LEU A 38 6.52 -17.45 -1.47
N GLU A 39 7.66 -17.29 -0.77
CA GLU A 39 8.37 -18.40 -0.15
C GLU A 39 7.54 -19.11 0.92
N ARG A 40 6.68 -18.39 1.64
CA ARG A 40 5.81 -18.95 2.69
C ARG A 40 4.58 -19.66 2.12
N GLU A 41 4.03 -19.19 1.02
CA GLU A 41 2.84 -19.81 0.37
C GLU A 41 3.17 -21.18 -0.24
N ARG A 42 4.41 -21.43 -0.68
CA ARG A 42 4.90 -22.73 -1.19
C ARG A 42 4.06 -23.34 -2.31
N ASP A 43 3.33 -22.53 -3.07
CA ASP A 43 2.53 -23.02 -4.20
C ASP A 43 3.40 -23.07 -5.47
N PRO A 44 3.67 -24.27 -6.03
CA PRO A 44 4.50 -24.41 -7.22
C PRO A 44 3.85 -23.86 -8.49
N GLY A 45 2.54 -23.57 -8.46
CA GLY A 45 1.81 -23.00 -9.61
C GLY A 45 2.00 -21.50 -9.76
N VAL A 46 2.57 -20.81 -8.78
CA VAL A 46 2.78 -19.36 -8.81
C VAL A 46 3.94 -18.99 -9.73
N ASN A 47 3.68 -18.07 -10.65
CA ASN A 47 4.72 -17.51 -11.51
C ASN A 47 5.51 -16.41 -10.76
N LYS A 48 6.70 -16.76 -10.29
CA LYS A 48 7.59 -15.85 -9.57
C LYS A 48 7.89 -14.57 -10.37
N GLU A 49 8.14 -14.67 -11.68
CA GLU A 49 8.49 -13.50 -12.50
C GLU A 49 7.32 -12.50 -12.59
N VAL A 50 6.07 -12.99 -12.62
CA VAL A 50 4.87 -12.14 -12.53
C VAL A 50 4.82 -11.40 -11.19
N VAL A 51 5.11 -12.07 -10.07
CA VAL A 51 5.16 -11.44 -8.74
C VAL A 51 6.24 -10.36 -8.71
N GLU A 52 7.44 -10.67 -9.21
CA GLU A 52 8.58 -9.74 -9.23
C GLU A 52 8.28 -8.50 -10.07
N LEU A 53 7.77 -8.68 -11.29
CA LEU A 53 7.44 -7.58 -12.20
C LEU A 53 6.28 -6.73 -11.70
N ALA A 54 5.22 -7.36 -11.19
CA ALA A 54 4.08 -6.63 -10.63
C ALA A 54 4.49 -5.81 -9.39
N ALA A 55 5.32 -6.37 -8.50
CA ALA A 55 5.82 -5.65 -7.33
C ALA A 55 6.73 -4.47 -7.70
N LEU A 56 7.56 -4.60 -8.75
CA LEU A 56 8.43 -3.50 -9.19
C LEU A 56 7.67 -2.40 -9.93
N LEU A 57 6.63 -2.76 -10.70
CA LEU A 57 5.94 -1.84 -11.59
C LEU A 57 4.66 -1.24 -11.00
N HIS A 58 4.25 -1.64 -9.78
CA HIS A 58 2.94 -1.30 -9.24
C HIS A 58 2.67 0.21 -9.12
N ASP A 59 3.69 1.01 -8.84
CA ASP A 59 3.61 2.46 -8.67
C ASP A 59 4.23 3.24 -9.86
N ILE A 60 4.53 2.57 -11.01
CA ILE A 60 5.29 3.18 -12.12
C ILE A 60 4.70 4.51 -12.61
N ASP A 61 3.38 4.63 -12.63
CA ASP A 61 2.63 5.86 -12.90
C ASP A 61 1.34 5.85 -12.03
N ASP A 62 1.52 5.97 -10.70
CA ASP A 62 0.40 5.97 -9.75
C ASP A 62 -0.57 7.12 -10.05
N TRP A 63 -1.86 6.83 -10.02
CA TRP A 63 -2.95 7.79 -10.23
C TRP A 63 -2.85 9.04 -9.36
N LYS A 64 -2.27 8.94 -8.16
CA LYS A 64 -2.06 10.05 -7.22
C LYS A 64 -1.19 11.17 -7.80
N PHE A 65 -0.32 10.83 -8.76
CA PHE A 65 0.58 11.76 -9.43
C PHE A 65 0.16 12.03 -10.89
N ASN A 66 -0.85 11.31 -11.42
CA ASN A 66 -1.33 11.39 -12.79
C ASN A 66 -2.78 11.90 -12.89
N GLY A 67 -3.13 12.93 -12.13
CA GLY A 67 -4.44 13.59 -12.22
C GLY A 67 -5.64 12.71 -11.85
N GLY A 68 -5.42 11.57 -11.19
CA GLY A 68 -6.47 10.63 -10.81
C GLY A 68 -6.75 9.51 -11.82
N ASP A 69 -5.94 9.39 -12.88
CA ASP A 69 -6.10 8.37 -13.92
C ASP A 69 -5.63 6.99 -13.41
N ASP A 70 -6.58 6.10 -13.18
CA ASP A 70 -6.33 4.73 -12.72
C ASP A 70 -5.73 3.82 -13.84
N ALA A 71 -5.77 4.23 -15.11
CA ALA A 71 -5.23 3.46 -16.23
C ALA A 71 -3.73 3.74 -16.49
N ALA A 72 -3.22 4.88 -16.05
CA ALA A 72 -1.84 5.30 -16.33
C ALA A 72 -0.78 4.26 -15.90
N GLY A 73 -0.90 3.71 -14.69
CA GLY A 73 0.04 2.71 -14.15
C GLY A 73 0.08 1.42 -14.97
N PRO A 74 -1.06 0.71 -15.17
CA PRO A 74 -1.12 -0.48 -16.01
C PRO A 74 -0.62 -0.25 -17.43
N GLU A 75 -0.96 0.89 -18.05
CA GLU A 75 -0.50 1.22 -19.40
C GLU A 75 1.00 1.45 -19.48
N ALA A 76 1.59 2.15 -18.51
CA ALA A 76 3.03 2.37 -18.45
C ALA A 76 3.79 1.05 -18.25
N ALA A 77 3.31 0.19 -17.36
CA ALA A 77 3.85 -1.16 -17.16
C ALA A 77 3.79 -1.99 -18.45
N GLY A 78 2.63 -1.98 -19.12
CA GLY A 78 2.44 -2.68 -20.40
C GLY A 78 3.37 -2.19 -21.50
N ARG A 79 3.54 -0.87 -21.66
CA ARG A 79 4.49 -0.28 -22.63
C ARG A 79 5.92 -0.70 -22.33
N TRP A 80 6.34 -0.68 -21.07
CA TRP A 80 7.66 -1.13 -20.66
C TRP A 80 7.91 -2.59 -21.02
N LEU A 81 7.03 -3.50 -20.56
CA LEU A 81 7.20 -4.94 -20.79
C LEU A 81 7.15 -5.29 -22.30
N LYS A 82 6.29 -4.64 -23.07
CA LYS A 82 6.22 -4.80 -24.52
C LYS A 82 7.52 -4.36 -25.21
N SER A 83 8.14 -3.27 -24.75
CA SER A 83 9.43 -2.80 -25.28
C SER A 83 10.59 -3.78 -25.02
N ARG A 84 10.40 -4.71 -24.08
CA ARG A 84 11.35 -5.78 -23.73
C ARG A 84 10.94 -7.14 -24.30
N HIS A 85 10.01 -7.16 -25.25
CA HIS A 85 9.54 -8.36 -25.96
C HIS A 85 8.97 -9.45 -25.03
N ILE A 86 8.39 -9.05 -23.90
CA ILE A 86 7.69 -9.96 -23.00
C ILE A 86 6.38 -10.41 -23.66
N GLY A 87 6.02 -11.70 -23.47
CA GLY A 87 4.80 -12.28 -24.06
C GLY A 87 3.52 -11.63 -23.51
N GLU A 88 2.50 -11.49 -24.39
CA GLU A 88 1.25 -10.78 -24.07
C GLU A 88 0.54 -11.35 -22.83
N GLN A 89 0.55 -12.66 -22.62
CA GLN A 89 -0.09 -13.29 -21.45
C GLN A 89 0.51 -12.79 -20.12
N MET A 90 1.83 -12.64 -20.05
CA MET A 90 2.51 -12.11 -18.86
C MET A 90 2.23 -10.62 -18.70
N ILE A 91 2.28 -9.84 -19.78
CA ILE A 91 1.93 -8.41 -19.77
C ILE A 91 0.53 -8.20 -19.22
N ASP A 92 -0.46 -8.92 -19.76
CA ASP A 92 -1.85 -8.83 -19.31
C ASP A 92 -2.02 -9.23 -17.85
N HIS A 93 -1.28 -10.24 -17.39
CA HIS A 93 -1.34 -10.67 -16.00
C HIS A 93 -0.79 -9.60 -15.06
N VAL A 94 0.40 -9.06 -15.34
CA VAL A 94 1.01 -7.98 -14.55
C VAL A 94 0.12 -6.73 -14.55
N CYS A 95 -0.37 -6.29 -15.71
CA CYS A 95 -1.23 -5.11 -15.81
C CYS A 95 -2.55 -5.28 -15.04
N ARG A 96 -3.17 -6.48 -15.09
CA ARG A 96 -4.38 -6.78 -14.29
C ARG A 96 -4.11 -6.75 -12.79
N ILE A 97 -2.96 -7.20 -12.34
CA ILE A 97 -2.57 -7.07 -10.92
C ILE A 97 -2.47 -5.58 -10.55
N ILE A 98 -1.70 -4.79 -11.29
CA ILE A 98 -1.48 -3.36 -11.02
C ILE A 98 -2.81 -2.59 -10.97
N SER A 99 -3.72 -2.82 -11.89
CA SER A 99 -5.02 -2.12 -11.96
C SER A 99 -5.92 -2.35 -10.73
N ARG A 100 -5.66 -3.38 -9.92
CA ARG A 100 -6.49 -3.79 -8.77
C ARG A 100 -5.79 -3.66 -7.41
N LEU A 101 -4.53 -3.19 -7.39
CA LEU A 101 -3.74 -3.10 -6.16
C LEU A 101 -4.28 -2.04 -5.21
N SER A 102 -4.60 -0.85 -5.72
CA SER A 102 -4.85 0.34 -4.91
C SER A 102 -6.08 0.20 -4.00
N PHE A 103 -5.93 0.67 -2.77
CA PHE A 103 -7.06 0.87 -1.86
C PHE A 103 -7.92 2.04 -2.36
N LYS A 104 -9.23 1.80 -2.54
CA LYS A 104 -10.19 2.76 -3.11
C LYS A 104 -11.24 3.27 -2.12
N GLY A 105 -11.04 3.03 -0.82
CA GLY A 105 -11.96 3.43 0.24
C GLY A 105 -12.41 2.26 1.12
N ALA A 106 -12.96 2.58 2.30
CA ALA A 106 -13.38 1.58 3.30
C ALA A 106 -14.50 0.67 2.78
N GLY A 107 -15.45 1.23 2.04
CA GLY A 107 -16.59 0.50 1.46
C GLY A 107 -16.33 -0.11 0.08
N VAL A 108 -15.10 0.07 -0.50
CA VAL A 108 -14.81 -0.39 -1.85
C VAL A 108 -13.98 -1.68 -1.82
N PRO A 109 -14.53 -2.84 -2.27
CA PRO A 109 -13.76 -4.06 -2.39
C PRO A 109 -12.70 -3.97 -3.49
N THR A 110 -11.54 -4.55 -3.25
CA THR A 110 -10.46 -4.68 -4.24
C THR A 110 -9.97 -6.12 -4.30
N PRO A 111 -10.81 -7.07 -4.80
CA PRO A 111 -10.48 -8.48 -4.80
C PRO A 111 -9.38 -8.81 -5.81
N MET A 112 -8.42 -9.64 -5.40
CA MET A 112 -7.41 -10.23 -6.26
C MET A 112 -7.79 -11.64 -6.66
N GLN A 113 -7.64 -11.96 -7.96
CA GLN A 113 -8.07 -13.24 -8.53
C GLN A 113 -6.98 -14.30 -8.50
N THR A 114 -5.71 -13.89 -8.69
CA THR A 114 -4.57 -14.81 -8.75
C THR A 114 -3.74 -14.76 -7.48
N LEU A 115 -3.01 -15.82 -7.17
CA LEU A 115 -2.16 -15.86 -5.98
C LEU A 115 -1.01 -14.87 -6.09
N GLU A 116 -0.45 -14.66 -7.30
CA GLU A 116 0.54 -13.63 -7.55
C GLU A 116 0.03 -12.24 -7.17
N GLY A 117 -1.19 -11.91 -7.61
CA GLY A 117 -1.82 -10.63 -7.27
C GLY A 117 -2.12 -10.50 -5.78
N LYS A 118 -2.56 -11.57 -5.11
CA LYS A 118 -2.77 -11.60 -3.65
C LYS A 118 -1.49 -11.31 -2.88
N ILE A 119 -0.39 -11.94 -3.29
CA ILE A 119 0.94 -11.75 -2.69
C ILE A 119 1.40 -10.30 -2.83
N VAL A 120 1.34 -9.74 -4.04
CA VAL A 120 1.78 -8.36 -4.28
C VAL A 120 0.89 -7.34 -3.58
N GLN A 121 -0.43 -7.54 -3.56
CA GLN A 121 -1.37 -6.68 -2.86
C GLN A 121 -1.15 -6.70 -1.34
N ASP A 122 -0.89 -7.87 -0.77
CA ASP A 122 -0.56 -7.99 0.65
C ASP A 122 0.76 -7.30 0.98
N ALA A 123 1.78 -7.45 0.13
CA ALA A 123 3.07 -6.79 0.32
C ALA A 123 2.97 -5.25 0.30
N ASP A 124 2.23 -4.68 -0.64
CA ASP A 124 1.97 -3.23 -0.68
C ASP A 124 1.19 -2.76 0.56
N ARG A 125 0.13 -3.48 0.94
CA ARG A 125 -0.65 -3.18 2.15
C ARG A 125 0.19 -3.27 3.41
N LEU A 126 1.07 -4.25 3.51
CA LEU A 126 2.00 -4.40 4.63
C LEU A 126 2.96 -3.22 4.73
N ASP A 127 3.46 -2.66 3.62
CA ASP A 127 4.33 -1.48 3.67
C ASP A 127 3.61 -0.20 4.13
N ALA A 128 2.27 -0.19 4.06
CA ALA A 128 1.45 0.91 4.56
C ALA A 128 1.17 0.86 6.07
N ILE A 129 1.53 -0.22 6.79
CA ILE A 129 1.25 -0.42 8.21
C ILE A 129 2.52 -0.73 9.02
N GLY A 130 2.43 -0.65 10.35
CA GLY A 130 3.58 -0.82 11.24
C GLY A 130 4.46 0.42 11.30
N ALA A 131 5.70 0.29 11.75
CA ALA A 131 6.63 1.40 11.96
C ALA A 131 6.91 2.21 10.67
N VAL A 132 7.16 1.51 9.56
CA VAL A 132 7.38 2.14 8.26
C VAL A 132 6.12 2.83 7.76
N GLY A 133 4.96 2.18 7.90
CA GLY A 133 3.67 2.76 7.53
C GLY A 133 3.33 4.04 8.30
N ILE A 134 3.63 4.09 9.61
CA ILE A 134 3.51 5.30 10.44
C ILE A 134 4.36 6.42 9.85
N ALA A 135 5.66 6.17 9.64
CA ALA A 135 6.59 7.16 9.10
C ALA A 135 6.12 7.69 7.74
N ARG A 136 5.70 6.80 6.82
CA ARG A 136 5.16 7.17 5.51
C ARG A 136 3.88 8.00 5.61
N ALA A 137 2.96 7.64 6.52
CA ALA A 137 1.72 8.39 6.71
C ALA A 137 1.99 9.84 7.13
N PHE A 138 2.92 10.07 8.06
CA PHE A 138 3.28 11.42 8.50
C PHE A 138 4.10 12.18 7.45
N ALA A 139 5.02 11.53 6.73
CA ALA A 139 5.77 12.14 5.62
C ALA A 139 4.81 12.61 4.51
N TYR A 140 3.89 11.74 4.07
CA TYR A 140 2.88 12.10 3.07
C TYR A 140 1.90 13.17 3.56
N GLY A 141 1.50 13.10 4.83
CA GLY A 141 0.68 14.12 5.47
C GLY A 141 1.34 15.50 5.42
N GLY A 142 2.63 15.57 5.78
CA GLY A 142 3.43 16.80 5.69
C GLY A 142 3.57 17.32 4.25
N PHE A 143 3.85 16.43 3.29
CA PHE A 143 3.91 16.77 1.86
C PHE A 143 2.59 17.37 1.36
N LYS A 144 1.45 16.82 1.79
CA LYS A 144 0.10 17.32 1.47
C LYS A 144 -0.37 18.48 2.35
N LYS A 145 0.49 19.04 3.22
CA LYS A 145 0.15 20.09 4.19
C LYS A 145 -1.05 19.74 5.07
N ARG A 146 -1.19 18.47 5.39
CA ARG A 146 -2.26 17.94 6.23
C ARG A 146 -1.90 18.14 7.71
N ALA A 147 -2.86 18.55 8.55
CA ALA A 147 -2.65 18.57 10.00
C ALA A 147 -2.28 17.16 10.51
N MET A 148 -1.35 17.11 11.48
CA MET A 148 -0.95 15.85 12.09
C MET A 148 -2.11 15.22 12.85
N PHE A 149 -2.76 16.02 13.70
CA PHE A 149 -3.89 15.63 14.52
C PHE A 149 -4.75 16.86 14.87
N ASP A 150 -6.06 16.66 15.00
CA ASP A 150 -7.02 17.59 15.58
C ASP A 150 -8.13 16.76 16.25
N PRO A 151 -8.32 16.84 17.59
CA PRO A 151 -9.33 16.02 18.29
C PRO A 151 -10.77 16.34 17.86
N ASN A 152 -11.00 17.52 17.27
CA ASN A 152 -12.32 17.94 16.80
C ASN A 152 -12.68 17.43 15.40
N ILE A 153 -11.70 16.92 14.65
CA ILE A 153 -11.89 16.37 13.30
C ILE A 153 -11.97 14.84 13.41
N LEU A 154 -13.18 14.28 13.33
CA LEU A 154 -13.38 12.84 13.41
C LEU A 154 -13.06 12.12 12.08
N PRO A 155 -12.58 10.87 12.15
CA PRO A 155 -12.36 10.04 10.98
C PRO A 155 -13.67 9.82 10.20
N GLN A 156 -13.57 9.82 8.87
CA GLN A 156 -14.69 9.56 7.98
C GLN A 156 -14.45 8.29 7.16
N MET A 157 -15.44 7.40 7.16
CA MET A 157 -15.38 6.19 6.36
C MET A 157 -15.92 6.49 4.96
N HIS A 158 -15.08 6.27 3.94
CA HIS A 158 -15.42 6.57 2.55
C HIS A 158 -16.04 5.35 1.88
N HIS A 159 -17.19 5.54 1.24
CA HIS A 159 -17.94 4.49 0.57
C HIS A 159 -17.72 4.48 -0.95
N SER A 160 -17.02 5.49 -1.49
CA SER A 160 -16.61 5.55 -2.89
C SER A 160 -15.15 5.96 -3.06
N ALA A 161 -14.60 5.70 -4.26
CA ALA A 161 -13.24 6.13 -4.61
C ALA A 161 -13.13 7.65 -4.72
N GLU A 162 -14.19 8.31 -5.19
CA GLU A 162 -14.30 9.76 -5.34
C GLU A 162 -14.25 10.45 -3.97
N GLU A 163 -15.03 9.99 -3.00
CA GLU A 163 -14.99 10.49 -1.63
C GLU A 163 -13.60 10.34 -1.02
N TYR A 164 -12.97 9.18 -1.24
CA TYR A 164 -11.61 8.92 -0.73
C TYR A 164 -10.57 9.86 -1.36
N LYS A 165 -10.69 10.19 -2.65
CA LYS A 165 -9.77 11.09 -3.37
C LYS A 165 -9.90 12.56 -2.93
N GLN A 166 -11.10 13.04 -2.58
CA GLN A 166 -11.39 14.46 -2.30
C GLN A 166 -11.20 14.89 -0.84
N LYS A 167 -10.75 14.01 0.00
CA LYS A 167 -10.77 14.16 1.45
C LYS A 167 -9.83 15.21 2.02
N GLN A 168 -10.35 16.03 2.93
CA GLN A 168 -9.57 16.76 3.94
C GLN A 168 -9.70 16.04 5.30
N SER A 169 -8.59 15.55 5.85
CA SER A 169 -8.56 14.85 7.13
C SER A 169 -7.18 14.96 7.76
N THR A 170 -7.05 14.62 9.05
CA THR A 170 -5.74 14.60 9.71
C THR A 170 -4.96 13.33 9.40
N THR A 171 -3.63 13.34 9.65
CA THR A 171 -2.81 12.14 9.48
C THR A 171 -3.20 11.04 10.46
N VAL A 172 -3.54 11.38 11.71
CA VAL A 172 -4.03 10.41 12.70
C VAL A 172 -5.36 9.80 12.28
N ASN A 173 -6.28 10.57 11.69
CA ASN A 173 -7.53 10.02 11.17
C ASN A 173 -7.30 8.95 10.10
N HIS A 174 -6.25 9.08 9.28
CA HIS A 174 -5.92 8.10 8.26
C HIS A 174 -5.67 6.68 8.82
N PHE A 175 -5.23 6.58 10.08
CA PHE A 175 -5.10 5.27 10.74
C PHE A 175 -6.45 4.57 10.84
N PHE A 176 -7.50 5.29 11.25
CA PHE A 176 -8.85 4.74 11.42
C PHE A 176 -9.57 4.52 10.08
N GLU A 177 -9.31 5.38 9.11
CA GLU A 177 -10.00 5.41 7.81
C GLU A 177 -9.43 4.42 6.79
N LYS A 178 -8.15 4.02 6.97
CA LYS A 178 -7.48 3.08 6.08
C LYS A 178 -6.61 2.07 6.83
N LEU A 179 -5.60 2.52 7.62
CA LEU A 179 -4.49 1.65 8.00
C LEU A 179 -4.94 0.48 8.87
N PHE A 180 -5.83 0.70 9.85
CA PHE A 180 -6.39 -0.37 10.67
C PHE A 180 -7.33 -1.32 9.91
N LEU A 181 -7.86 -0.91 8.75
CA LEU A 181 -8.70 -1.78 7.93
C LEU A 181 -7.88 -2.77 7.10
N LEU A 182 -6.58 -2.50 6.89
CA LEU A 182 -5.76 -3.30 5.98
C LEU A 182 -5.49 -4.70 6.50
N LYS A 183 -5.40 -4.90 7.81
CA LYS A 183 -5.22 -6.23 8.41
C LYS A 183 -6.32 -7.21 7.94
N ASP A 184 -7.57 -6.82 8.04
CA ASP A 184 -8.71 -7.65 7.68
C ASP A 184 -8.90 -7.81 6.16
N ARG A 185 -8.07 -7.14 5.38
CA ARG A 185 -8.06 -7.20 3.92
C ARG A 185 -6.87 -7.97 3.35
N MET A 186 -6.06 -8.59 4.19
CA MET A 186 -4.99 -9.46 3.73
C MET A 186 -5.56 -10.73 3.10
N ASN A 187 -4.95 -11.16 2.02
CA ASN A 187 -5.40 -12.30 1.23
C ASN A 187 -4.75 -13.61 1.70
N THR A 188 -3.45 -13.56 2.03
CA THR A 188 -2.63 -14.72 2.36
C THR A 188 -2.52 -14.92 3.87
N GLU A 189 -2.33 -16.16 4.32
CA GLU A 189 -2.15 -16.42 5.76
C GLU A 189 -0.86 -15.79 6.30
N ALA A 190 0.21 -15.81 5.50
CA ALA A 190 1.46 -15.15 5.87
C ALA A 190 1.30 -13.61 5.96
N GLY A 191 0.54 -13.02 5.03
CA GLY A 191 0.19 -11.59 5.05
C GLY A 191 -0.62 -11.20 6.28
N LYS A 192 -1.63 -12.02 6.66
CA LYS A 192 -2.45 -11.80 7.87
C LYS A 192 -1.61 -11.81 9.14
N ALA A 193 -0.72 -12.78 9.29
CA ALA A 193 0.15 -12.89 10.47
C ALA A 193 1.05 -11.64 10.62
N LEU A 194 1.70 -11.21 9.54
CA LEU A 194 2.53 -10.00 9.56
C LEU A 194 1.72 -8.72 9.80
N ALA A 195 0.50 -8.66 9.26
CA ALA A 195 -0.38 -7.51 9.45
C ALA A 195 -0.85 -7.38 10.91
N GLU A 196 -1.10 -8.50 11.59
CA GLU A 196 -1.43 -8.51 13.02
C GLU A 196 -0.31 -7.88 13.85
N GLU A 197 0.93 -8.32 13.67
CA GLU A 197 2.10 -7.77 14.38
C GLU A 197 2.26 -6.26 14.12
N ARG A 198 2.13 -5.84 12.87
CA ARG A 198 2.25 -4.43 12.48
C ARG A 198 1.10 -3.58 13.01
N GLN A 199 -0.11 -4.10 13.08
CA GLN A 199 -1.25 -3.42 13.68
C GLN A 199 -1.05 -3.20 15.18
N GLN A 200 -0.56 -4.19 15.91
CA GLN A 200 -0.28 -4.06 17.34
C GLN A 200 0.75 -2.95 17.60
N PHE A 201 1.76 -2.82 16.75
CA PHE A 201 2.72 -1.71 16.85
C PHE A 201 2.07 -0.34 16.60
N MET A 202 1.17 -0.23 15.62
CA MET A 202 0.43 1.03 15.38
C MET A 202 -0.46 1.42 16.55
N ILE A 203 -1.10 0.44 17.20
CA ILE A 203 -1.91 0.66 18.40
C ILE A 203 -1.04 1.18 19.55
N LEU A 204 0.13 0.56 19.78
CA LEU A 204 1.10 1.00 20.79
C LEU A 204 1.54 2.44 20.53
N TYR A 205 1.93 2.76 19.29
CA TYR A 205 2.33 4.11 18.89
C TYR A 205 1.25 5.15 19.15
N LEU A 206 0.00 4.90 18.72
CA LEU A 206 -1.08 5.87 18.92
C LEU A 206 -1.48 6.02 20.39
N ASN A 207 -1.39 4.97 21.22
CA ASN A 207 -1.61 5.12 22.66
C ASN A 207 -0.59 6.09 23.25
N GLN A 208 0.70 5.92 22.93
CA GLN A 208 1.76 6.80 23.38
C GLN A 208 1.57 8.23 22.85
N PHE A 209 1.21 8.37 21.57
CA PHE A 209 0.91 9.66 20.95
C PHE A 209 -0.21 10.43 21.68
N PHE A 210 -1.32 9.76 22.02
CA PHE A 210 -2.43 10.40 22.74
C PHE A 210 -2.05 10.73 24.19
N GLU A 211 -1.21 9.95 24.83
CA GLU A 211 -0.68 10.23 26.15
C GLU A 211 0.18 11.51 26.15
N GLU A 212 1.15 11.60 25.24
CA GLU A 212 2.05 12.75 25.11
C GLU A 212 1.34 14.03 24.65
N SER A 213 0.26 13.91 23.87
CA SER A 213 -0.53 15.06 23.43
C SER A 213 -1.61 15.51 24.41
N GLY A 214 -1.80 14.81 25.54
CA GLY A 214 -2.86 15.12 26.52
C GLY A 214 -4.27 14.73 26.07
N GLU A 215 -4.39 13.81 25.10
CA GLU A 215 -5.65 13.45 24.43
C GLU A 215 -6.14 12.02 24.76
N GLN A 216 -5.78 11.50 25.96
CA GLN A 216 -6.12 10.14 26.42
C GLN A 216 -7.62 9.88 26.49
N ASP A 217 -8.42 10.93 26.66
CA ASP A 217 -9.89 10.88 26.77
C ASP A 217 -10.60 11.27 25.47
N SER A 218 -9.85 11.59 24.42
CA SER A 218 -10.42 11.91 23.11
C SER A 218 -11.22 10.74 22.53
N TRP A 219 -12.14 11.05 21.60
CA TRP A 219 -12.84 10.04 20.84
C TRP A 219 -11.87 9.04 20.16
N HIS A 220 -10.76 9.54 19.63
CA HIS A 220 -9.75 8.73 18.94
C HIS A 220 -9.10 7.71 19.88
N ALA A 221 -8.72 8.14 21.09
CA ALA A 221 -8.14 7.24 22.09
C ALA A 221 -9.14 6.17 22.56
N GLN A 222 -10.41 6.55 22.75
CA GLN A 222 -11.48 5.61 23.08
C GLN A 222 -11.71 4.61 21.93
N LYS A 223 -11.77 5.08 20.70
CA LYS A 223 -11.96 4.23 19.51
C LYS A 223 -10.80 3.26 19.32
N LEU A 224 -9.54 3.70 19.58
CA LEU A 224 -8.36 2.85 19.47
C LEU A 224 -8.44 1.60 20.37
N ARG A 225 -9.09 1.71 21.53
CA ARG A 225 -9.27 0.56 22.47
C ARG A 225 -10.06 -0.59 21.83
N MET A 226 -10.89 -0.32 20.82
CA MET A 226 -11.66 -1.36 20.11
C MET A 226 -10.79 -2.23 19.19
N PHE A 227 -9.59 -1.76 18.80
CA PHE A 227 -8.65 -2.50 17.97
C PHE A 227 -7.65 -3.36 18.77
N LYS A 228 -7.73 -3.33 20.11
CA LYS A 228 -6.86 -4.11 21.03
C LYS A 228 -7.28 -5.58 21.19
N LYS A 229 -8.28 -6.04 20.44
CA LYS A 229 -8.82 -7.41 20.54
C LYS A 229 -8.15 -8.36 19.58
#